data_5271ebc892c61bf7111d9d4417195543
#
_entry.id   5271ebc892c61bf7111d9d4417195543
#
_cell.length_a   1.000
_cell.length_b   1.000
_cell.length_c   1.000
_cell.angle_alpha   90.00
_cell.angle_beta   90.00
_cell.angle_gamma   90.00
#
_symmetry.space_group_name_H-M   'P 1'
#
loop_
_entity.id
_entity.type
_entity.pdbx_description
1 polymer ?
#
loop_
_entity_poly.entity_id
_entity_poly.type
_entity_poly.pdbx_seq_one_letter_code
_entity_poly.pdbx_strand_id
1 'polypeptide(L)'
;MPVDEEGNHLKKFQKTGKPIVLIDRKIQGISCDSVLVDNKKAAEDAVRQFIERGHRYIGIIGGPKGIFTAQERMAGYYRALEKAGIPVRESLICHGDYTIQGGVRSLEELVQKNPDMTAVFVTNYEMTMGAVIGLNEMGVSMPDDISLVGFDNL
;
A
#
# COMPACT_ATOMS: atom_id res chain seq x y z
N MET A 1 6.61 -17.61 2.31
CA MET A 1 6.98 -16.48 3.18
C MET A 1 6.30 -16.65 4.52
N PRO A 2 7.00 -16.46 5.65
CA PRO A 2 6.34 -16.52 6.95
C PRO A 2 5.36 -15.36 7.09
N VAL A 3 4.10 -15.70 7.36
CA VAL A 3 2.98 -14.76 7.50
C VAL A 3 2.73 -14.42 8.98
N ASP A 4 3.56 -14.95 9.87
CA ASP A 4 3.47 -14.74 11.31
C ASP A 4 4.11 -13.39 11.67
N GLU A 5 3.29 -12.44 12.06
CA GLU A 5 3.70 -11.09 12.46
C GLU A 5 4.58 -11.09 13.72
N GLU A 6 4.38 -12.05 14.60
CA GLU A 6 5.14 -12.18 15.85
C GLU A 6 6.47 -12.93 15.68
N GLY A 7 6.68 -13.61 14.56
CA GLY A 7 7.91 -14.32 14.24
C GLY A 7 8.28 -15.43 15.25
N ASN A 8 7.30 -16.06 15.89
CA ASN A 8 7.54 -17.04 16.94
C ASN A 8 8.38 -18.23 16.47
N HIS A 9 8.19 -18.67 15.22
CA HIS A 9 9.02 -19.72 14.61
C HIS A 9 10.47 -19.26 14.42
N LEU A 10 10.70 -17.97 14.09
CA LEU A 10 12.05 -17.40 13.94
C LEU A 10 12.74 -17.20 15.28
N LYS A 11 12.00 -16.86 16.34
CA LYS A 11 12.54 -16.78 17.72
C LYS A 11 13.09 -18.14 18.17
N LYS A 12 12.41 -19.23 17.84
CA LYS A 12 12.91 -20.60 18.09
C LYS A 12 14.19 -20.89 17.31
N PHE A 13 14.24 -20.48 16.05
CA PHE A 13 15.41 -20.68 15.20
C PHE A 13 16.60 -19.84 15.66
N GLN A 14 16.38 -18.61 16.10
CA GLN A 14 17.42 -17.71 16.63
C GLN A 14 18.15 -18.33 17.84
N LYS A 15 17.43 -19.07 18.69
CA LYS A 15 18.02 -19.79 19.84
C LYS A 15 19.05 -20.86 19.44
N THR A 16 19.07 -21.28 18.17
CA THR A 16 20.06 -22.24 17.67
C THR A 16 21.42 -21.62 17.36
N GLY A 17 21.56 -20.29 17.47
CA GLY A 17 22.79 -19.56 17.16
C GLY A 17 23.10 -19.42 15.67
N LYS A 18 22.19 -19.81 14.78
CA LYS A 18 22.36 -19.66 13.33
C LYS A 18 22.02 -18.25 12.89
N PRO A 19 22.76 -17.67 11.93
CA PRO A 19 22.46 -16.32 11.44
C PRO A 19 21.12 -16.30 10.70
N ILE A 20 20.36 -15.23 10.91
CA ILE A 20 19.10 -14.94 10.21
C ILE A 20 19.25 -13.59 9.52
N VAL A 21 18.87 -13.52 8.26
CA VAL A 21 18.72 -12.25 7.52
C VAL A 21 17.28 -12.14 7.03
N LEU A 22 16.62 -11.06 7.36
CA LEU A 22 15.29 -10.75 6.86
C LEU A 22 15.39 -9.91 5.60
N ILE A 23 14.58 -10.25 4.60
CA ILE A 23 14.49 -9.49 3.35
C ILE A 23 13.09 -8.89 3.26
N ASP A 24 13.05 -7.59 2.97
CA ASP A 24 11.84 -6.80 2.74
C ASP A 24 10.85 -6.80 3.91
N ARG A 25 11.32 -7.02 5.13
CA ARG A 25 10.52 -6.91 6.37
C ARG A 25 11.35 -6.72 7.62
N LYS A 26 10.70 -6.20 8.65
CA LYS A 26 11.16 -6.26 10.03
C LYS A 26 10.13 -7.00 10.87
N ILE A 27 10.59 -7.76 11.86
CA ILE A 27 9.74 -8.45 12.83
C ILE A 27 10.17 -8.00 14.21
N GLN A 28 9.22 -7.54 15.02
CA GLN A 28 9.50 -7.08 16.37
C GLN A 28 9.99 -8.24 17.25
N GLY A 29 10.98 -7.96 18.08
CA GLY A 29 11.52 -8.94 19.02
C GLY A 29 12.50 -9.95 18.42
N ILE A 30 12.96 -9.75 17.19
CA ILE A 30 14.04 -10.51 16.56
C ILE A 30 15.21 -9.58 16.28
N SER A 31 16.39 -9.90 16.81
CA SER A 31 17.64 -9.19 16.53
C SER A 31 18.38 -9.92 15.41
N CYS A 32 18.31 -9.38 14.20
CA CYS A 32 18.99 -9.93 13.02
C CYS A 32 19.21 -8.84 11.99
N ASP A 33 20.08 -9.10 11.02
CA ASP A 33 20.27 -8.22 9.87
C ASP A 33 19.02 -8.21 8.98
N SER A 34 18.76 -7.08 8.36
CA SER A 34 17.65 -6.94 7.41
C SER A 34 18.07 -6.13 6.19
N VAL A 35 17.65 -6.58 5.02
CA VAL A 35 17.77 -5.86 3.75
C VAL A 35 16.38 -5.32 3.40
N LEU A 36 16.25 -4.01 3.31
CA LEU A 36 14.97 -3.33 3.13
C LEU A 36 15.01 -2.41 1.91
N VAL A 37 13.92 -2.38 1.18
CA VAL A 37 13.61 -1.28 0.25
C VAL A 37 13.03 -0.12 1.06
N ASP A 38 13.31 1.11 0.66
CA ASP A 38 12.68 2.29 1.29
C ASP A 38 11.23 2.46 0.81
N ASN A 39 10.38 1.58 1.32
CA ASN A 39 8.96 1.54 0.97
C ASN A 39 8.22 2.84 1.28
N LYS A 40 8.60 3.51 2.37
CA LYS A 40 8.01 4.79 2.77
C LYS A 40 8.34 5.90 1.76
N LYS A 41 9.62 6.01 1.39
CA LYS A 41 10.08 7.00 0.40
C LYS A 41 9.47 6.74 -0.97
N ALA A 42 9.44 5.51 -1.42
CA ALA A 42 8.87 5.12 -2.71
C ALA A 42 7.36 5.43 -2.78
N ALA A 43 6.62 5.14 -1.72
CA ALA A 43 5.20 5.48 -1.64
C ALA A 43 4.96 6.99 -1.58
N GLU A 44 5.78 7.72 -0.82
CA GLU A 44 5.73 9.19 -0.80
C GLU A 44 5.96 9.78 -2.19
N ASP A 45 6.96 9.28 -2.91
CA ASP A 45 7.28 9.76 -4.26
C ASP A 45 6.13 9.45 -5.26
N ALA A 46 5.51 8.28 -5.15
CA ALA A 46 4.36 7.92 -5.98
C ALA A 46 3.17 8.87 -5.78
N VAL A 47 2.79 9.12 -4.54
CA VAL A 47 1.68 10.02 -4.20
C VAL A 47 2.02 11.47 -4.56
N ARG A 48 3.26 11.90 -4.38
CA ARG A 48 3.72 13.21 -4.80
C ARG A 48 3.53 13.45 -6.30
N GLN A 49 3.72 12.42 -7.14
CA GLN A 49 3.46 12.54 -8.59
C GLN A 49 2.02 12.94 -8.90
N PHE A 50 1.05 12.43 -8.14
CA PHE A 50 -0.34 12.87 -8.26
C PHE A 50 -0.52 14.34 -7.85
N ILE A 51 0.06 14.72 -6.71
CA ILE A 51 -0.05 16.07 -6.16
C ILE A 51 0.56 17.11 -7.11
N GLU A 52 1.71 16.82 -7.69
CA GLU A 52 2.38 17.68 -8.68
C GLU A 52 1.56 17.86 -9.96
N ARG A 53 0.69 16.90 -10.29
CA ARG A 53 -0.26 16.98 -11.41
C ARG A 53 -1.60 17.62 -11.04
N GLY A 54 -1.73 18.13 -9.84
CA GLY A 54 -2.92 18.87 -9.38
C GLY A 54 -3.99 18.01 -8.70
N HIS A 55 -3.77 16.71 -8.50
CA HIS A 55 -4.71 15.89 -7.74
C HIS A 55 -4.73 16.29 -6.26
N ARG A 56 -5.92 16.30 -5.67
CA ARG A 56 -6.17 16.62 -4.26
C ARG A 56 -7.00 15.55 -3.54
N TYR A 57 -7.84 14.85 -4.29
CA TYR A 57 -8.68 13.76 -3.80
C TYR A 57 -8.08 12.43 -4.22
N ILE A 58 -7.10 11.98 -3.45
CA ILE A 58 -6.25 10.82 -3.75
C ILE A 58 -6.59 9.69 -2.80
N GLY A 59 -7.15 8.60 -3.35
CA GLY A 59 -7.41 7.39 -2.60
C GLY A 59 -6.17 6.51 -2.43
N ILE A 60 -6.21 5.63 -1.43
CA ILE A 60 -5.21 4.58 -1.24
C ILE A 60 -5.89 3.24 -0.96
N ILE A 61 -5.40 2.20 -1.64
CA ILE A 61 -5.68 0.80 -1.29
C ILE A 61 -4.41 0.24 -0.64
N GLY A 62 -4.39 0.27 0.68
CA GLY A 62 -3.30 -0.26 1.50
C GLY A 62 -3.42 -1.77 1.71
N GLY A 63 -2.33 -2.39 2.16
CA GLY A 63 -2.33 -3.78 2.56
C GLY A 63 -2.87 -4.00 3.98
N PRO A 64 -2.83 -5.26 4.46
CA PRO A 64 -3.26 -5.58 5.81
C PRO A 64 -2.49 -4.79 6.87
N LYS A 65 -3.20 -4.33 7.92
CA LYS A 65 -2.68 -3.37 8.90
C LYS A 65 -1.44 -3.84 9.67
N GLY A 66 -1.27 -5.13 9.91
CA GLY A 66 -0.16 -5.69 10.68
C GLY A 66 1.12 -5.95 9.88
N ILE A 67 1.14 -5.72 8.59
CA ILE A 67 2.27 -6.00 7.72
C ILE A 67 3.20 -4.79 7.65
N PHE A 68 4.50 -4.99 7.95
CA PHE A 68 5.50 -3.92 7.98
C PHE A 68 5.57 -3.11 6.69
N THR A 69 5.67 -3.76 5.53
CA THR A 69 5.73 -3.06 4.23
C THR A 69 4.46 -2.29 3.92
N ALA A 70 3.29 -2.80 4.32
CA ALA A 70 2.01 -2.11 4.20
C ALA A 70 1.97 -0.84 5.06
N GLN A 71 2.48 -0.92 6.29
CA GLN A 71 2.58 0.23 7.21
C GLN A 71 3.52 1.30 6.65
N GLU A 72 4.68 0.91 6.11
CA GLU A 72 5.64 1.84 5.51
C GLU A 72 5.06 2.55 4.27
N ARG A 73 4.37 1.82 3.39
CA ARG A 73 3.73 2.40 2.20
C ARG A 73 2.59 3.34 2.57
N MET A 74 1.79 2.98 3.59
CA MET A 74 0.76 3.86 4.14
C MET A 74 1.37 5.13 4.76
N ALA A 75 2.47 5.01 5.49
CA ALA A 75 3.19 6.14 6.06
C ALA A 75 3.71 7.09 4.97
N GLY A 76 4.15 6.58 3.83
CA GLY A 76 4.54 7.38 2.67
C GLY A 76 3.37 8.20 2.10
N TYR A 77 2.19 7.60 1.98
CA TYR A 77 0.97 8.31 1.58
C TYR A 77 0.64 9.47 2.51
N TYR A 78 0.60 9.22 3.82
CA TYR A 78 0.35 10.29 4.80
C TYR A 78 1.38 11.41 4.72
N ARG A 79 2.66 11.06 4.60
CA ARG A 79 3.74 12.04 4.52
C ARG A 79 3.65 12.92 3.28
N ALA A 80 3.27 12.36 2.13
CA ALA A 80 3.07 13.15 0.92
C ALA A 80 1.92 14.15 1.06
N LEU A 81 0.78 13.73 1.64
CA LEU A 81 -0.35 14.63 1.90
C LEU A 81 0.01 15.74 2.90
N GLU A 82 0.69 15.37 3.99
CA GLU A 82 1.12 16.33 5.03
C GLU A 82 2.03 17.41 4.45
N LYS A 83 3.04 17.03 3.67
CA LYS A 83 3.96 17.97 3.01
C LYS A 83 3.27 18.92 2.03
N ALA A 84 2.20 18.48 1.42
CA ALA A 84 1.40 19.29 0.48
C ALA A 84 0.28 20.08 1.15
N GLY A 85 0.09 19.94 2.46
CA GLY A 85 -1.01 20.58 3.19
C GLY A 85 -2.40 20.05 2.81
N ILE A 86 -2.49 18.80 2.34
CA ILE A 86 -3.75 18.14 1.98
C ILE A 86 -4.27 17.38 3.18
N PRO A 87 -5.50 17.67 3.67
CA PRO A 87 -6.08 16.95 4.79
C PRO A 87 -6.28 15.46 4.48
N VAL A 88 -6.00 14.60 5.44
CA VAL A 88 -6.33 13.17 5.36
C VAL A 88 -7.84 12.99 5.46
N ARG A 89 -8.43 12.25 4.54
CA ARG A 89 -9.85 11.86 4.55
C ARG A 89 -9.95 10.34 4.71
N GLU A 90 -10.51 9.89 5.82
CA GLU A 90 -10.66 8.46 6.12
C GLU A 90 -11.45 7.71 5.04
N SER A 91 -12.40 8.37 4.38
CA SER A 91 -13.17 7.79 3.27
C SER A 91 -12.32 7.45 2.05
N LEU A 92 -11.13 8.06 1.90
CA LEU A 92 -10.18 7.80 0.83
C LEU A 92 -9.16 6.69 1.17
N ILE A 93 -9.27 6.07 2.34
CA ILE A 93 -8.37 5.01 2.81
C ILE A 93 -9.11 3.70 2.85
N CYS A 94 -8.60 2.70 2.13
CA CYS A 94 -9.09 1.34 2.17
C CYS A 94 -7.93 0.38 2.47
N HIS A 95 -8.17 -0.62 3.31
CA HIS A 95 -7.22 -1.69 3.59
C HIS A 95 -7.67 -2.97 2.88
N GLY A 96 -6.91 -3.38 1.89
CA GLY A 96 -7.12 -4.64 1.19
C GLY A 96 -6.39 -5.81 1.85
N ASP A 97 -6.45 -6.95 1.20
CA ASP A 97 -5.97 -8.24 1.70
C ASP A 97 -4.88 -8.87 0.82
N TYR A 98 -4.26 -8.08 -0.07
CA TYR A 98 -3.27 -8.52 -1.05
C TYR A 98 -3.80 -9.49 -2.12
N THR A 99 -5.11 -9.54 -2.33
CA THR A 99 -5.72 -10.34 -3.39
C THR A 99 -6.29 -9.47 -4.51
N ILE A 100 -6.43 -10.04 -5.71
CA ILE A 100 -7.11 -9.38 -6.84
C ILE A 100 -8.55 -9.03 -6.46
N GLN A 101 -9.28 -9.97 -5.87
CA GLN A 101 -10.65 -9.77 -5.40
C GLN A 101 -10.76 -8.65 -4.36
N GLY A 102 -9.78 -8.58 -3.43
CA GLY A 102 -9.69 -7.50 -2.47
C GLY A 102 -9.44 -6.14 -3.13
N GLY A 103 -8.64 -6.11 -4.19
CA GLY A 103 -8.41 -4.91 -5.00
C GLY A 103 -9.68 -4.41 -5.69
N VAL A 104 -10.46 -5.31 -6.29
CA VAL A 104 -11.76 -4.98 -6.91
C VAL A 104 -12.69 -4.34 -5.87
N ARG A 105 -12.94 -5.04 -4.75
CA ARG A 105 -13.85 -4.56 -3.69
C ARG A 105 -13.40 -3.22 -3.11
N SER A 106 -12.11 -3.07 -2.84
CA SER A 106 -11.57 -1.84 -2.25
C SER A 106 -11.73 -0.65 -3.18
N LEU A 107 -11.51 -0.85 -4.48
CA LEU A 107 -11.69 0.22 -5.46
C LEU A 107 -13.16 0.61 -5.60
N GLU A 108 -14.06 -0.35 -5.72
CA GLU A 108 -15.51 -0.10 -5.78
C GLU A 108 -15.98 0.71 -4.57
N GLU A 109 -15.54 0.33 -3.37
CA GLU A 109 -15.85 1.05 -2.14
C GLU A 109 -15.34 2.50 -2.17
N LEU A 110 -14.09 2.72 -2.59
CA LEU A 110 -13.49 4.05 -2.70
C LEU A 110 -14.26 4.95 -3.66
N VAL A 111 -14.58 4.44 -4.86
CA VAL A 111 -15.32 5.21 -5.88
C VAL A 111 -16.72 5.54 -5.42
N GLN A 112 -17.44 4.59 -4.81
CA GLN A 112 -18.80 4.80 -4.30
C GLN A 112 -18.84 5.83 -3.18
N LYS A 113 -17.88 5.81 -2.26
CA LYS A 113 -17.80 6.74 -1.13
C LYS A 113 -17.27 8.11 -1.50
N ASN A 114 -16.51 8.20 -2.59
CA ASN A 114 -15.80 9.41 -2.97
C ASN A 114 -15.99 9.71 -4.47
N PRO A 115 -17.14 10.26 -4.88
CA PRO A 115 -17.39 10.64 -6.28
C PRO A 115 -16.41 11.69 -6.81
N ASP A 116 -15.74 12.41 -5.91
CA ASP A 116 -14.74 13.44 -6.20
C ASP A 116 -13.29 12.89 -6.28
N MET A 117 -13.07 11.61 -6.05
CA MET A 117 -11.75 10.99 -6.16
C MET A 117 -11.24 11.03 -7.60
N THR A 118 -10.02 11.52 -7.80
CA THR A 118 -9.41 11.67 -9.13
C THR A 118 -8.15 10.82 -9.32
N ALA A 119 -7.61 10.28 -8.24
CA ALA A 119 -6.42 9.44 -8.29
C ALA A 119 -6.48 8.36 -7.21
N VAL A 120 -5.86 7.22 -7.46
CA VAL A 120 -5.72 6.14 -6.50
C VAL A 120 -4.31 5.53 -6.53
N PHE A 121 -3.73 5.39 -5.34
CA PHE A 121 -2.48 4.68 -5.11
C PHE A 121 -2.76 3.28 -4.55
N VAL A 122 -2.26 2.25 -5.22
CA VAL A 122 -2.46 0.84 -4.82
C VAL A 122 -1.11 0.23 -4.41
N THR A 123 -1.06 -0.39 -3.26
CA THR A 123 0.20 -0.70 -2.57
C THR A 123 0.77 -2.08 -2.85
N ASN A 124 0.19 -2.89 -3.75
CA ASN A 124 0.80 -4.11 -4.26
C ASN A 124 0.24 -4.50 -5.63
N TYR A 125 0.90 -5.46 -6.28
CA TYR A 125 0.59 -5.88 -7.64
C TYR A 125 -0.80 -6.49 -7.79
N GLU A 126 -1.17 -7.47 -6.95
CA GLU A 126 -2.45 -8.19 -7.06
C GLU A 126 -3.63 -7.24 -6.88
N MET A 127 -3.56 -6.35 -5.88
CA MET A 127 -4.60 -5.34 -5.69
C MET A 127 -4.62 -4.30 -6.79
N THR A 128 -3.48 -3.98 -7.41
CA THR A 128 -3.41 -3.11 -8.60
C THR A 128 -4.16 -3.73 -9.78
N MET A 129 -3.95 -5.02 -10.03
CA MET A 129 -4.72 -5.75 -11.05
C MET A 129 -6.22 -5.74 -10.73
N GLY A 130 -6.59 -5.97 -9.47
CA GLY A 130 -7.97 -5.88 -9.02
C GLY A 130 -8.58 -4.50 -9.22
N ALA A 131 -7.83 -3.44 -8.90
CA ALA A 131 -8.28 -2.06 -9.09
C ALA A 131 -8.54 -1.73 -10.58
N VAL A 132 -7.67 -2.17 -11.48
CA VAL A 132 -7.86 -2.00 -12.93
C VAL A 132 -9.11 -2.76 -13.41
N ILE A 133 -9.32 -3.97 -12.95
CA ILE A 133 -10.53 -4.76 -13.25
C ILE A 133 -11.77 -4.01 -12.76
N GLY A 134 -11.77 -3.55 -11.51
CA GLY A 134 -12.89 -2.81 -10.91
C GLY A 134 -13.23 -1.54 -11.66
N LEU A 135 -12.23 -0.73 -12.07
CA LEU A 135 -12.45 0.45 -12.91
C LEU A 135 -13.13 0.09 -14.24
N ASN A 136 -12.64 -0.96 -14.88
CA ASN A 136 -13.21 -1.42 -16.15
C ASN A 136 -14.66 -1.90 -15.99
N GLU A 137 -14.97 -2.68 -14.96
CA GLU A 137 -16.31 -3.18 -14.66
C GLU A 137 -17.30 -2.04 -14.34
N MET A 138 -16.83 -0.98 -13.71
CA MET A 138 -17.63 0.21 -13.40
C MET A 138 -17.75 1.18 -14.59
N GLY A 139 -17.07 0.94 -15.70
CA GLY A 139 -17.04 1.83 -16.87
C GLY A 139 -16.30 3.15 -16.58
N VAL A 140 -15.39 3.17 -15.60
CA VAL A 140 -14.56 4.34 -15.25
C VAL A 140 -13.29 4.32 -16.08
N SER A 141 -13.03 5.40 -16.80
CA SER A 141 -11.86 5.51 -17.68
C SER A 141 -10.59 5.84 -16.91
N MET A 142 -9.49 5.19 -17.29
CA MET A 142 -8.16 5.44 -16.77
C MET A 142 -7.25 5.88 -17.94
N PRO A 143 -6.58 7.03 -17.89
CA PRO A 143 -6.47 7.95 -16.74
C PRO A 143 -7.51 9.09 -16.73
N ASP A 144 -8.46 9.15 -17.67
CA ASP A 144 -9.32 10.33 -17.89
C ASP A 144 -10.21 10.64 -16.67
N ASP A 145 -10.83 9.64 -16.07
CA ASP A 145 -11.67 9.82 -14.88
C ASP A 145 -10.85 9.64 -13.60
N ILE A 146 -10.02 8.58 -13.52
CA ILE A 146 -9.18 8.27 -12.37
C ILE A 146 -7.77 7.92 -12.85
N SER A 147 -6.78 8.60 -12.31
CA SER A 147 -5.37 8.24 -12.44
C SER A 147 -4.99 7.15 -11.43
N LEU A 148 -4.26 6.13 -11.87
CA LEU A 148 -3.85 5.02 -11.00
C LEU A 148 -2.32 4.85 -11.02
N VAL A 149 -1.73 4.66 -9.84
CA VAL A 149 -0.36 4.19 -9.66
C VAL A 149 -0.37 2.97 -8.77
N GLY A 150 0.22 1.89 -9.25
CA GLY A 150 0.42 0.66 -8.50
C GLY A 150 1.86 0.53 -8.00
N PHE A 151 2.03 -0.02 -6.82
CA PHE A 151 3.32 -0.41 -6.29
C PHE A 151 3.58 -1.87 -6.68
N ASP A 152 4.66 -2.10 -7.40
CA ASP A 152 5.02 -3.43 -7.86
C ASP A 152 6.16 -4.03 -7.04
N ASN A 153 6.11 -5.35 -6.86
CA ASN A 153 7.16 -6.18 -6.27
C ASN A 153 7.66 -7.18 -7.34
N LEU A 154 8.21 -6.69 -8.41
CA LEU A 154 8.93 -7.53 -9.37
C LEU A 154 10.30 -7.92 -8.82
#